data_86505ae13a6bd34c917a7f6517c2d7c8
#
_entry.id   86505ae13a6bd34c917a7f6517c2d7c8
#
_cell.length_a   1.000
_cell.length_b   1.000
_cell.length_c   1.000
_cell.angle_alpha   90.00
_cell.angle_beta   90.00
_cell.angle_gamma   90.00
#
_symmetry.space_group_name_H-M   'P 1'
#
loop_
_entity.id
_entity.type
_entity.pdbx_description
1 polymer ?
#
loop_
_entity_poly.entity_id
_entity_poly.type
_entity_poly.pdbx_seq_one_letter_code
_entity_poly.pdbx_strand_id
1 'polypeptide(L)'
;SASISNPRTKVELSINSQDRPYYQRVLSSASWSYTWGNGRYSNFALRPIDLTLIKVGYIDPEFLDRLQNPYLRNSYSQQLIAGISGSYVFNNQIRSINGNATNIRVNWETAGNLVGALSHLLSKPEPNRDHYNVFGIRYSQYFRTDLSFSRKEVLGAKTALAYRLYAGAGLAYGNSTEIP
;
A
#
# COMPACT_ATOMS: atom_id res chain seq x y z
N SER A 1 -31.30 -10.24 0.38
CA SER A 1 -30.00 -10.92 0.53
C SER A 1 -28.99 -10.26 -0.40
N ALA A 2 -27.90 -9.77 0.17
CA ALA A 2 -26.79 -9.20 -0.59
C ALA A 2 -26.10 -10.35 -1.34
N SER A 3 -26.25 -10.42 -2.66
CA SER A 3 -25.57 -11.43 -3.47
C SER A 3 -24.19 -10.92 -3.85
N ILE A 4 -23.16 -11.69 -3.55
CA ILE A 4 -21.80 -11.46 -4.04
C ILE A 4 -21.86 -11.56 -5.57
N SER A 5 -21.42 -10.50 -6.24
CA SER A 5 -21.38 -10.45 -7.72
C SER A 5 -19.94 -10.30 -8.21
N ASN A 6 -19.67 -10.98 -9.33
CA ASN A 6 -18.38 -10.94 -10.04
C ASN A 6 -17.14 -11.18 -9.16
N PRO A 7 -17.07 -12.28 -8.39
CA PRO A 7 -15.85 -12.60 -7.65
C PRO A 7 -14.71 -12.88 -8.62
N ARG A 8 -13.55 -12.27 -8.39
CA ARG A 8 -12.34 -12.47 -9.17
C ARG A 8 -11.16 -12.68 -8.25
N THR A 9 -10.32 -13.64 -8.62
CA THR A 9 -9.01 -13.86 -8.01
C THR A 9 -7.94 -13.38 -8.99
N LYS A 10 -6.96 -12.64 -8.52
CA LYS A 10 -5.81 -12.19 -9.30
C LYS A 10 -4.54 -12.56 -8.56
N VAL A 11 -3.61 -13.19 -9.26
CA VAL A 11 -2.22 -13.36 -8.85
C VAL A 11 -1.37 -12.49 -9.74
N GLU A 12 -0.48 -11.72 -9.17
CA GLU A 12 0.40 -10.81 -9.87
C GLU A 12 1.83 -10.99 -9.39
N LEU A 13 2.73 -11.15 -10.35
CA LEU A 13 4.17 -11.18 -10.12
C LEU A 13 4.79 -10.09 -10.98
N SER A 14 5.67 -9.29 -10.41
CA SER A 14 6.40 -8.28 -11.18
C SER A 14 7.84 -8.19 -10.73
N ILE A 15 8.71 -7.88 -11.69
CA ILE A 15 10.11 -7.56 -11.46
C ILE A 15 10.39 -6.28 -12.23
N ASN A 16 10.88 -5.28 -11.51
CA ASN A 16 11.31 -4.01 -12.07
C ASN A 16 12.78 -3.80 -11.74
N SER A 17 13.62 -3.71 -12.75
CA SER A 17 15.06 -3.40 -12.61
C SER A 17 15.31 -1.97 -13.05
N GLN A 18 15.94 -1.21 -12.18
CA GLN A 18 16.38 0.16 -12.46
C GLN A 18 17.90 0.21 -12.38
N ASP A 19 18.50 0.49 -13.52
CA ASP A 19 19.94 0.71 -13.66
C ASP A 19 20.18 2.18 -13.99
N ARG A 20 20.82 2.89 -13.08
CA ARG A 20 21.17 4.31 -13.19
C ARG A 20 22.63 4.49 -12.87
N PRO A 21 23.30 5.56 -13.38
CA PRO A 21 24.71 5.82 -13.13
C PRO A 21 25.09 5.83 -11.64
N TYR A 22 24.15 6.18 -10.77
CA TYR A 22 24.38 6.37 -9.33
C TYR A 22 23.81 5.24 -8.46
N TYR A 23 22.93 4.38 -8.99
CA TYR A 23 22.38 3.24 -8.24
C TYR A 23 21.80 2.16 -9.15
N GLN A 24 21.84 0.94 -8.65
CA GLN A 24 21.11 -0.20 -9.19
C GLN A 24 20.11 -0.71 -8.17
N ARG A 25 18.85 -0.85 -8.58
CA ARG A 25 17.77 -1.29 -7.71
C ARG A 25 16.88 -2.28 -8.45
N VAL A 26 16.55 -3.38 -7.77
CA VAL A 26 15.58 -4.37 -8.25
C VAL A 26 14.41 -4.41 -7.28
N LEU A 27 13.20 -4.18 -7.79
CA LEU A 27 11.95 -4.39 -7.09
C LEU A 27 11.30 -5.67 -7.61
N SER A 28 11.09 -6.62 -6.72
CA SER A 28 10.32 -7.84 -7.02
C SER A 28 9.05 -7.81 -6.18
N SER A 29 7.89 -7.99 -6.80
CA SER A 29 6.63 -8.06 -6.07
C SER A 29 5.82 -9.29 -6.44
N ALA A 30 5.10 -9.81 -5.45
CA ALA A 30 4.15 -10.90 -5.59
C ALA A 30 2.90 -10.57 -4.78
N SER A 31 1.74 -10.62 -5.41
CA SER A 31 0.49 -10.38 -4.72
C SER A 31 -0.60 -11.35 -5.12
N TRP A 32 -1.45 -11.66 -4.16
CA TRP A 32 -2.67 -12.42 -4.34
C TRP A 32 -3.86 -11.60 -3.85
N SER A 33 -4.85 -11.42 -4.71
CA SER A 33 -5.97 -10.55 -4.40
C SER A 33 -7.31 -11.17 -4.80
N TYR A 34 -8.33 -10.82 -4.02
CA TYR A 34 -9.73 -11.09 -4.26
C TYR A 34 -10.48 -9.80 -4.47
N THR A 35 -11.33 -9.77 -5.48
CA THR A 35 -12.26 -8.66 -5.70
C THR A 35 -13.67 -9.20 -5.87
N TRP A 36 -14.64 -8.52 -5.29
CA TRP A 36 -16.06 -8.87 -5.43
C TRP A 36 -16.93 -7.63 -5.31
N GLY A 37 -18.10 -7.69 -5.94
CA GLY A 37 -19.13 -6.68 -5.78
C GLY A 37 -20.18 -7.12 -4.75
N ASN A 38 -20.79 -6.16 -4.11
CA ASN A 38 -22.01 -6.34 -3.32
C ASN A 38 -23.06 -5.35 -3.82
N GLY A 39 -24.01 -5.91 -4.60
CA GLY A 39 -24.95 -5.09 -5.31
C GLY A 39 -24.33 -4.36 -6.52
N ARG A 40 -24.98 -3.29 -6.95
CA ARG A 40 -24.67 -2.59 -8.22
C ARG A 40 -23.57 -1.54 -8.09
N TYR A 41 -23.30 -1.06 -6.88
CA TYR A 41 -22.48 0.12 -6.65
C TYR A 41 -21.28 -0.09 -5.73
N SER A 42 -21.24 -1.21 -5.02
CA SER A 42 -20.19 -1.48 -4.03
C SER A 42 -19.22 -2.55 -4.52
N ASN A 43 -17.93 -2.27 -4.46
CA ASN A 43 -16.86 -3.18 -4.79
C ASN A 43 -15.89 -3.26 -3.62
N PHE A 44 -15.43 -4.48 -3.37
CA PHE A 44 -14.43 -4.80 -2.36
C PHE A 44 -13.22 -5.41 -3.03
N ALA A 45 -12.06 -5.10 -2.51
CA ALA A 45 -10.83 -5.81 -2.82
C ALA A 45 -10.10 -6.15 -1.53
N LEU A 46 -9.57 -7.35 -1.44
CA LEU A 46 -8.73 -7.83 -0.35
C LEU A 46 -7.47 -8.45 -0.94
N ARG A 47 -6.31 -8.04 -0.48
CA ARG A 47 -5.01 -8.66 -0.76
C ARG A 47 -4.47 -9.28 0.52
N PRO A 48 -4.71 -10.55 0.78
CA PRO A 48 -4.17 -11.23 1.95
C PRO A 48 -2.65 -11.45 1.86
N ILE A 49 -2.09 -11.42 0.65
CA ILE A 49 -0.66 -11.52 0.40
C ILE A 49 -0.26 -10.38 -0.53
N ASP A 50 0.62 -9.52 -0.02
CA ASP A 50 1.24 -8.42 -0.78
C ASP A 50 2.70 -8.33 -0.35
N LEU A 51 3.59 -8.87 -1.18
CA LEU A 51 5.03 -8.97 -0.90
C LEU A 51 5.78 -8.06 -1.86
N THR A 52 6.64 -7.22 -1.33
CA THR A 52 7.57 -6.41 -2.12
C THR A 52 8.96 -6.53 -1.53
N LEU A 53 9.91 -6.98 -2.34
CA LEU A 53 11.32 -7.06 -2.02
C LEU A 53 12.07 -6.00 -2.82
N ILE A 54 12.75 -5.11 -2.12
CA ILE A 54 13.64 -4.11 -2.67
C ILE A 54 15.07 -4.55 -2.42
N LYS A 55 15.82 -4.79 -3.50
CA LYS A 55 17.26 -5.05 -3.44
C LYS A 55 18.02 -3.90 -4.09
N VAL A 56 19.04 -3.41 -3.42
CA VAL A 56 19.96 -2.40 -3.93
C VAL A 56 21.29 -3.11 -4.18
N GLY A 57 21.71 -3.20 -5.45
CA GLY A 57 22.96 -3.86 -5.86
C GLY A 57 24.14 -2.94 -5.70
N TYR A 58 24.02 -1.71 -6.19
CA TYR A 58 25.04 -0.67 -6.12
C TYR A 58 24.38 0.66 -5.79
N ILE A 59 25.07 1.47 -5.03
CA ILE A 59 24.72 2.86 -4.78
C ILE A 59 26.00 3.67 -4.58
N ASP A 60 26.11 4.79 -5.31
CA ASP A 60 27.23 5.71 -5.20
C ASP A 60 27.21 6.41 -3.83
N PRO A 61 28.30 6.34 -3.04
CA PRO A 61 28.38 7.00 -1.75
C PRO A 61 28.17 8.52 -1.83
N GLU A 62 28.73 9.20 -2.84
CA GLU A 62 28.54 10.63 -3.02
C GLU A 62 27.08 11.00 -3.32
N PHE A 63 26.36 10.14 -4.02
CA PHE A 63 24.93 10.30 -4.25
C PHE A 63 24.15 10.21 -2.93
N LEU A 64 24.47 9.24 -2.07
CA LEU A 64 23.84 9.12 -0.75
C LEU A 64 24.09 10.33 0.16
N ASP A 65 25.31 10.86 0.13
CA ASP A 65 25.68 12.01 0.96
C ASP A 65 25.00 13.31 0.51
N ARG A 66 24.66 13.43 -0.77
CA ARG A 66 23.84 14.53 -1.29
C ARG A 66 22.38 14.47 -0.87
N LEU A 67 21.89 13.29 -0.46
CA LEU A 67 20.53 13.11 0.04
C LEU A 67 20.44 13.56 1.51
N GLN A 68 20.18 14.85 1.71
CA GLN A 68 20.03 15.44 3.05
C GLN A 68 18.76 14.95 3.77
N ASN A 69 17.76 14.45 3.03
CA ASN A 69 16.51 13.98 3.60
C ASN A 69 16.64 12.49 4.00
N PRO A 70 16.53 12.16 5.31
CA PRO A 70 16.64 10.79 5.80
C PRO A 70 15.63 9.82 5.18
N TYR A 71 14.41 10.28 4.87
CA TYR A 71 13.38 9.46 4.20
C TYR A 71 13.80 9.05 2.79
N LEU A 72 14.40 9.96 2.03
CA LEU A 72 14.94 9.66 0.71
C LEU A 72 16.11 8.68 0.81
N ARG A 73 17.02 8.88 1.76
CA ARG A 73 18.15 7.98 2.00
C ARG A 73 17.68 6.56 2.34
N ASN A 74 16.68 6.43 3.20
CA ASN A 74 16.10 5.14 3.57
C ASN A 74 15.38 4.44 2.40
N SER A 75 14.87 5.17 1.42
CA SER A 75 14.23 4.59 0.22
C SER A 75 15.22 3.83 -0.68
N TYR A 76 16.52 4.00 -0.50
CA TYR A 76 17.60 3.27 -1.16
C TYR A 76 18.18 2.13 -0.33
N SER A 77 17.54 1.76 0.77
CA SER A 77 17.93 0.60 1.56
C SER A 77 17.26 -0.69 1.06
N GLN A 78 17.89 -1.83 1.36
CA GLN A 78 17.27 -3.12 1.13
C GLN A 78 16.11 -3.30 2.12
N GLN A 79 14.94 -3.69 1.61
CA GLN A 79 13.74 -3.75 2.42
C GLN A 79 12.79 -4.84 1.95
N LEU A 80 12.18 -5.54 2.90
CA LEU A 80 11.07 -6.46 2.67
C LEU A 80 9.78 -5.83 3.21
N ILE A 81 8.78 -5.72 2.35
CA ILE A 81 7.44 -5.30 2.72
C ILE A 81 6.53 -6.50 2.51
N ALA A 82 5.96 -7.01 3.59
CA ALA A 82 5.01 -8.11 3.55
C ALA A 82 3.73 -7.66 4.25
N GLY A 83 2.68 -7.44 3.47
CA GLY A 83 1.48 -6.77 3.92
C GLY A 83 0.20 -7.49 3.58
N ILE A 84 -0.86 -6.96 4.17
CA ILE A 84 -2.26 -7.23 3.86
C ILE A 84 -2.90 -5.89 3.59
N SER A 85 -3.68 -5.80 2.51
CA SER A 85 -4.39 -4.56 2.18
C SER A 85 -5.83 -4.85 1.77
N GLY A 86 -6.68 -3.85 1.93
CA GLY A 86 -8.06 -3.92 1.49
C GLY A 86 -8.56 -2.57 1.01
N SER A 87 -9.56 -2.62 0.14
CA SER A 87 -10.26 -1.44 -0.32
C SER A 87 -11.76 -1.68 -0.46
N TYR A 88 -12.51 -0.63 -0.18
CA TYR A 88 -13.93 -0.54 -0.42
C TYR A 88 -14.20 0.66 -1.33
N VAL A 89 -14.99 0.43 -2.37
CA VAL A 89 -15.41 1.48 -3.29
C VAL A 89 -16.92 1.43 -3.46
N PHE A 90 -17.59 2.52 -3.09
CA PHE A 90 -18.98 2.78 -3.46
C PHE A 90 -19.00 3.81 -4.58
N ASN A 91 -19.68 3.52 -5.69
CA ASN A 91 -19.79 4.43 -6.82
C ASN A 91 -21.15 4.26 -7.52
N ASN A 92 -22.01 5.25 -7.40
CA ASN A 92 -23.30 5.27 -8.09
C ASN A 92 -23.30 6.13 -9.36
N GLN A 93 -22.16 6.64 -9.79
CA GLN A 93 -22.02 7.56 -10.92
C GLN A 93 -22.48 6.95 -12.25
N ILE A 94 -22.35 5.63 -12.42
CA ILE A 94 -22.71 4.92 -13.67
C ILE A 94 -24.19 5.09 -14.02
N ARG A 95 -25.07 5.25 -13.03
CA ARG A 95 -26.52 5.42 -13.24
C ARG A 95 -26.94 6.89 -13.32
N SER A 96 -26.08 7.79 -12.94
CA SER A 96 -26.41 9.20 -12.73
C SER A 96 -25.63 10.11 -13.67
N ILE A 97 -25.73 9.85 -14.99
CA ILE A 97 -25.04 10.70 -15.98
C ILE A 97 -25.51 12.15 -15.84
N ASN A 98 -26.80 12.36 -15.61
CA ASN A 98 -27.43 13.68 -15.45
C ASN A 98 -27.97 13.97 -14.05
N GLY A 99 -27.63 13.15 -13.05
CA GLY A 99 -28.13 13.27 -11.68
C GLY A 99 -27.01 13.37 -10.63
N ASN A 100 -27.42 13.30 -9.38
CA ASN A 100 -26.49 13.30 -8.24
C ASN A 100 -25.66 12.03 -8.23
N ALA A 101 -24.36 12.18 -8.03
CA ALA A 101 -23.42 11.06 -7.99
C ALA A 101 -22.56 11.13 -6.75
N THR A 102 -22.31 9.97 -6.14
CA THR A 102 -21.46 9.83 -4.97
C THR A 102 -20.41 8.74 -5.22
N ASN A 103 -19.18 9.03 -4.88
CA ASN A 103 -18.09 8.07 -4.86
C ASN A 103 -17.42 8.11 -3.48
N ILE A 104 -17.33 6.96 -2.83
CA ILE A 104 -16.63 6.78 -1.56
C ILE A 104 -15.58 5.71 -1.79
N ARG A 105 -14.33 5.99 -1.41
CA ARG A 105 -13.27 5.00 -1.41
C ARG A 105 -12.58 5.00 -0.06
N VAL A 106 -12.45 3.82 0.51
CA VAL A 106 -11.67 3.57 1.72
C VAL A 106 -10.61 2.56 1.38
N ASN A 107 -9.36 2.88 1.66
CA ASN A 107 -8.25 1.95 1.56
C ASN A 107 -7.61 1.78 2.93
N TRP A 108 -7.09 0.59 3.19
CA TRP A 108 -6.27 0.30 4.36
C TRP A 108 -5.19 -0.70 3.99
N GLU A 109 -4.07 -0.59 4.66
CA GLU A 109 -2.92 -1.46 4.47
C GLU A 109 -2.17 -1.61 5.78
N THR A 110 -1.73 -2.81 6.06
CA THR A 110 -0.83 -3.10 7.17
C THR A 110 0.30 -4.00 6.67
N ALA A 111 1.52 -3.71 7.08
CA ALA A 111 2.69 -4.49 6.71
C ALA A 111 3.50 -4.92 7.93
N GLY A 112 4.25 -6.01 7.78
CA GLY A 112 5.21 -6.51 8.75
C GLY A 112 4.64 -7.26 9.95
N ASN A 113 3.33 -7.25 10.19
CA ASN A 113 2.75 -7.87 11.39
C ASN A 113 2.88 -9.39 11.39
N LEU A 114 2.61 -10.05 10.26
CA LEU A 114 2.79 -11.50 10.13
C LEU A 114 4.26 -11.89 10.22
N VAL A 115 5.11 -11.12 9.56
CA VAL A 115 6.57 -11.34 9.59
C VAL A 115 7.11 -11.12 10.99
N GLY A 116 6.65 -10.07 11.69
CA GLY A 116 7.00 -9.82 13.09
C GLY A 116 6.59 -10.96 14.01
N ALA A 117 5.34 -11.43 13.92
CA ALA A 117 4.87 -12.56 14.70
C ALA A 117 5.69 -13.84 14.43
N LEU A 118 6.00 -14.13 13.17
CA LEU A 118 6.83 -15.27 12.79
C LEU A 118 8.28 -15.11 13.24
N SER A 119 8.86 -13.92 13.15
CA SER A 119 10.22 -13.66 13.61
C SER A 119 10.36 -13.85 15.12
N HIS A 120 9.38 -13.44 15.91
CA HIS A 120 9.35 -13.68 17.36
C HIS A 120 9.22 -15.16 17.71
N LEU A 121 8.57 -15.96 16.87
CA LEU A 121 8.41 -17.41 17.09
C LEU A 121 9.63 -18.22 16.62
N LEU A 122 10.32 -17.76 15.56
CA LEU A 122 11.36 -18.52 14.87
C LEU A 122 12.78 -18.01 15.13
N SER A 123 12.95 -16.78 15.59
CA SER A 123 14.26 -16.16 15.80
C SER A 123 14.44 -15.75 17.25
N LYS A 124 15.56 -16.16 17.85
CA LYS A 124 16.01 -15.57 19.11
C LYS A 124 16.50 -14.15 18.83
N PRO A 125 16.16 -13.16 19.68
CA PRO A 125 16.68 -11.80 19.51
C PRO A 125 18.21 -11.84 19.57
N GLU A 126 18.88 -11.33 18.55
CA GLU A 126 20.32 -11.09 18.63
C GLU A 126 20.57 -9.95 19.63
N PRO A 127 21.45 -10.16 20.64
CA PRO A 127 21.57 -9.26 21.80
C PRO A 127 22.12 -7.86 21.48
N ASN A 128 22.40 -7.52 20.21
CA ASN A 128 23.04 -6.25 19.82
C ASN A 128 22.46 -5.60 18.57
N ARG A 129 21.22 -5.91 18.17
CA ARG A 129 20.58 -5.28 17.02
C ARG A 129 19.21 -4.74 17.39
N ASP A 130 19.02 -3.45 17.16
CA ASP A 130 17.76 -2.73 17.40
C ASP A 130 16.66 -3.12 16.39
N HIS A 131 16.97 -4.00 15.42
CA HIS A 131 16.04 -4.40 14.35
C HIS A 131 16.04 -5.90 14.10
N TYR A 132 14.85 -6.43 13.86
CA TYR A 132 14.68 -7.81 13.39
C TYR A 132 14.83 -7.88 11.87
N ASN A 133 15.64 -8.86 11.42
CA ASN A 133 15.84 -9.15 10.01
C ASN A 133 15.24 -10.52 9.67
N VAL A 134 14.65 -10.62 8.48
CA VAL A 134 14.23 -11.89 7.91
C VAL A 134 15.08 -12.13 6.67
N PHE A 135 15.78 -13.27 6.62
CA PHE A 135 16.78 -13.57 5.59
C PHE A 135 17.87 -12.49 5.42
N GLY A 136 18.24 -11.83 6.51
CA GLY A 136 19.23 -10.74 6.49
C GLY A 136 18.71 -9.41 5.93
N ILE A 137 17.41 -9.29 5.66
CA ILE A 137 16.78 -8.09 5.13
C ILE A 137 15.83 -7.52 6.19
N ARG A 138 15.90 -6.22 6.42
CA ARG A 138 14.98 -5.50 7.31
C ARG A 138 13.57 -5.52 6.71
N TYR A 139 12.57 -5.81 7.53
CA TYR A 139 11.18 -5.70 7.13
C TYR A 139 10.51 -4.45 7.73
N SER A 140 9.57 -3.90 6.99
CA SER A 140 8.82 -2.73 7.41
C SER A 140 7.57 -3.11 8.17
N GLN A 141 7.27 -2.33 9.23
CA GLN A 141 6.01 -2.43 9.99
C GLN A 141 5.30 -1.09 9.98
N TYR A 142 4.11 -1.07 9.41
CA TYR A 142 3.26 0.12 9.40
C TYR A 142 1.79 -0.25 9.23
N PHE A 143 0.95 0.71 9.56
CA PHE A 143 -0.46 0.74 9.19
C PHE A 143 -0.75 2.06 8.49
N ARG A 144 -1.48 2.02 7.39
CA ARG A 144 -2.00 3.22 6.74
C ARG A 144 -3.45 3.03 6.31
N THR A 145 -4.18 4.12 6.30
CA THR A 145 -5.55 4.16 5.81
C THR A 145 -5.83 5.50 5.16
N ASP A 146 -6.69 5.49 4.15
CA ASP A 146 -7.17 6.70 3.52
C ASP A 146 -8.66 6.60 3.16
N LEU A 147 -9.32 7.76 3.16
CA LEU A 147 -10.70 7.96 2.77
C LEU A 147 -10.76 9.03 1.69
N SER A 148 -11.40 8.72 0.58
CA SER A 148 -11.76 9.69 -0.44
C SER A 148 -13.27 9.70 -0.63
N PHE A 149 -13.88 10.85 -0.44
CA PHE A 149 -15.28 11.11 -0.67
C PHE A 149 -15.43 12.15 -1.79
N SER A 150 -16.18 11.86 -2.82
CA SER A 150 -16.52 12.84 -3.84
C SER A 150 -18.01 12.78 -4.17
N ARG A 151 -18.59 13.95 -4.37
CA ARG A 151 -20.01 14.09 -4.68
C ARG A 151 -20.23 15.15 -5.74
N LYS A 152 -21.15 14.84 -6.66
CA LYS A 152 -21.71 15.75 -7.64
C LYS A 152 -23.19 15.95 -7.29
N GLU A 153 -23.61 17.18 -7.15
CA GLU A 153 -25.01 17.58 -6.97
C GLU A 153 -25.47 18.44 -8.14
N VAL A 154 -26.55 18.04 -8.75
CA VAL A 154 -27.18 18.80 -9.82
C VAL A 154 -28.12 19.81 -9.19
N LEU A 155 -27.81 21.11 -9.32
CA LEU A 155 -28.56 22.22 -8.76
C LEU A 155 -29.60 22.80 -9.73
N GLY A 156 -29.46 22.47 -11.01
CA GLY A 156 -30.37 22.94 -12.05
C GLY A 156 -30.01 22.36 -13.42
N ALA A 157 -30.78 22.70 -14.44
CA ALA A 157 -30.64 22.15 -15.79
C ALA A 157 -29.25 22.35 -16.43
N LYS A 158 -28.51 23.38 -15.99
CA LYS A 158 -27.16 23.71 -16.51
C LYS A 158 -26.14 23.94 -15.43
N THR A 159 -26.48 23.64 -14.17
CA THR A 159 -25.62 23.92 -13.01
C THR A 159 -25.44 22.67 -12.14
N ALA A 160 -24.22 22.34 -11.85
CA ALA A 160 -23.88 21.28 -10.90
C ALA A 160 -22.73 21.72 -9.99
N LEU A 161 -22.78 21.29 -8.75
CA LEU A 161 -21.70 21.43 -7.77
C LEU A 161 -20.98 20.08 -7.64
N ALA A 162 -19.64 20.09 -7.73
CA ALA A 162 -18.83 18.92 -7.48
C ALA A 162 -17.78 19.25 -6.42
N TYR A 163 -17.65 18.37 -5.41
CA TYR A 163 -16.66 18.53 -4.36
C TYR A 163 -16.03 17.19 -3.99
N ARG A 164 -14.83 17.26 -3.44
CA ARG A 164 -14.06 16.10 -2.99
C ARG A 164 -13.39 16.41 -1.66
N LEU A 165 -13.49 15.45 -0.73
CA LEU A 165 -12.77 15.42 0.52
C LEU A 165 -11.83 14.22 0.50
N TYR A 166 -10.63 14.43 1.01
CA TYR A 166 -9.63 13.38 1.17
C TYR A 166 -8.98 13.50 2.53
N ALA A 167 -8.84 12.36 3.21
CA ALA A 167 -8.12 12.26 4.46
C ALA A 167 -7.34 10.96 4.48
N GLY A 168 -6.14 10.99 5.02
CA GLY A 168 -5.31 9.80 5.16
C GLY A 168 -4.40 9.91 6.37
N ALA A 169 -4.09 8.76 6.95
CA ALA A 169 -3.17 8.64 8.07
C ALA A 169 -2.31 7.39 7.90
N GLY A 170 -1.05 7.50 8.35
CA GLY A 170 -0.10 6.41 8.39
C GLY A 170 0.67 6.42 9.71
N LEU A 171 0.92 5.24 10.25
CA LEU A 171 1.67 5.03 11.47
C LEU A 171 2.72 3.94 11.21
N ALA A 172 3.99 4.31 11.36
CA ALA A 172 5.10 3.36 11.44
C ALA A 172 5.30 2.93 12.89
N TYR A 173 5.53 1.65 13.12
CA TYR A 173 5.73 1.09 14.46
C TYR A 173 6.66 -0.14 14.43
N GLY A 174 6.99 -0.67 15.62
CA GLY A 174 7.81 -1.87 15.76
C GLY A 174 9.15 -1.72 15.05
N ASN A 175 9.43 -2.58 14.10
CA ASN A 175 10.69 -2.62 13.36
C ASN A 175 10.96 -1.37 12.48
N SER A 176 9.98 -0.46 12.38
CA SER A 176 10.07 0.78 11.58
C SER A 176 10.07 2.06 12.41
N THR A 177 10.12 1.98 13.75
CA THR A 177 10.06 3.16 14.62
C THR A 177 11.25 4.10 14.51
N GLU A 178 12.39 3.62 14.05
CA GLU A 178 13.62 4.41 13.88
C GLU A 178 13.78 5.02 12.47
N ILE A 179 12.77 4.91 11.65
CA ILE A 179 12.73 5.68 10.41
C ILE A 179 12.17 7.06 10.79
N PRO A 180 13.01 8.10 10.88
CA PRO A 180 12.59 9.43 11.26
C PRO A 180 11.57 10.02 10.26
#